data_db96b201ea4e43e4d991a08753aedcdb
#
_entry.id   db96b201ea4e43e4d991a08753aedcdb
#
_cell.length_a   1.000
_cell.length_b   1.000
_cell.length_c   1.000
_cell.angle_alpha   90.00
_cell.angle_beta   90.00
_cell.angle_gamma   90.00
#
_symmetry.space_group_name_H-M   'P 1'
#
loop_
_entity.id
_entity.type
_entity.pdbx_description
1 polymer ?
#
loop_
_entity_poly.entity_id
_entity_poly.type
_entity_poly.pdbx_seq_one_letter_code
_entity_poly.pdbx_strand_id
1 'polypeptide(L)'
;MSWAVKKSVLLTSTAVALSIVATAAHAGGFALREQSSYYQGMSFAGNGTTGDSISGMFWNPATITGAGHGITFEGHNTLIVPNADIEGTNTLAGGAVVAPYDTGDIGSDAFIPSSYTAINVNDQLYLGMSITAPYGLSTKVEDEDWTGAGYNRSSKVFSINVNPIVGWKFNDMISVAFGPQVQYADIRLTNAALSPTLANLPGQTLAGT
;
A
#
# COMPACT_ATOMS: atom_id res chain seq x y z
N MET A 1 -34.88 -29.20 18.67
CA MET A 1 -33.79 -28.53 17.90
C MET A 1 -32.49 -29.22 18.27
N SER A 2 -31.88 -29.96 17.32
CA SER A 2 -30.72 -30.82 17.60
C SER A 2 -29.50 -30.02 17.98
N TRP A 3 -28.60 -30.60 18.77
CA TRP A 3 -27.34 -29.98 19.23
C TRP A 3 -26.44 -29.51 18.08
N ALA A 4 -26.47 -30.18 16.94
CA ALA A 4 -25.75 -29.78 15.73
C ALA A 4 -26.28 -28.46 15.14
N VAL A 5 -27.58 -28.23 15.13
CA VAL A 5 -28.20 -27.00 14.63
C VAL A 5 -27.84 -25.82 15.51
N LYS A 6 -27.77 -26.00 16.83
CA LYS A 6 -27.33 -24.97 17.76
C LYS A 6 -25.87 -24.54 17.54
N LYS A 7 -24.97 -25.48 17.29
CA LYS A 7 -23.57 -25.19 16.97
C LYS A 7 -23.41 -24.44 15.64
N SER A 8 -24.15 -24.85 14.61
CA SER A 8 -24.11 -24.19 13.29
C SER A 8 -24.60 -22.74 13.39
N VAL A 9 -25.70 -22.50 14.10
CA VAL A 9 -26.24 -21.15 14.31
C VAL A 9 -25.28 -20.27 15.12
N LEU A 10 -24.61 -20.83 16.15
CA LEU A 10 -23.63 -20.09 16.92
C LEU A 10 -22.39 -19.71 16.07
N LEU A 11 -21.86 -20.64 15.29
CA LEU A 11 -20.72 -20.40 14.41
C LEU A 11 -21.03 -19.36 13.33
N THR A 12 -22.23 -19.42 12.75
CA THR A 12 -22.65 -18.48 11.71
C THR A 12 -22.88 -17.08 12.31
N SER A 13 -23.50 -16.98 13.49
CA SER A 13 -23.71 -15.70 14.16
C SER A 13 -22.40 -15.04 14.62
N THR A 14 -21.42 -15.84 15.07
CA THR A 14 -20.10 -15.33 15.45
C THR A 14 -19.32 -14.85 14.23
N ALA A 15 -19.37 -15.56 13.10
CA ALA A 15 -18.72 -15.14 11.86
C ALA A 15 -19.31 -13.83 11.30
N VAL A 16 -20.64 -13.69 11.34
CA VAL A 16 -21.34 -12.45 10.94
C VAL A 16 -21.02 -11.29 11.90
N ALA A 17 -20.96 -11.56 13.21
CA ALA A 17 -20.62 -10.53 14.20
C ALA A 17 -19.16 -10.05 14.05
N LEU A 18 -18.21 -10.95 13.75
CA LEU A 18 -16.81 -10.58 13.47
C LEU A 18 -16.67 -9.74 12.19
N SER A 19 -17.47 -10.00 11.16
CA SER A 19 -17.43 -9.21 9.92
C SER A 19 -18.04 -7.81 10.08
N ILE A 20 -18.94 -7.59 11.04
CA ILE A 20 -19.53 -6.27 11.31
C ILE A 20 -18.60 -5.40 12.17
N VAL A 21 -17.71 -6.00 12.96
CA VAL A 21 -16.75 -5.27 13.82
C VAL A 21 -15.44 -4.97 13.07
N ALA A 22 -15.25 -5.46 11.87
CA ALA A 22 -14.18 -5.01 10.99
C ALA A 22 -14.43 -3.53 10.62
N THR A 23 -14.16 -2.64 11.57
CA THR A 23 -14.03 -1.20 11.26
C THR A 23 -13.00 -1.09 10.15
N ALA A 24 -13.38 -0.46 9.05
CA ALA A 24 -12.48 -0.21 7.94
C ALA A 24 -11.19 0.43 8.49
N ALA A 25 -10.11 -0.33 8.52
CA ALA A 25 -8.81 0.22 8.83
C ALA A 25 -8.42 1.10 7.64
N HIS A 26 -8.60 2.40 7.78
CA HIS A 26 -8.21 3.40 6.78
C HIS A 26 -6.69 3.63 6.84
N ALA A 27 -5.91 2.59 6.63
CA ALA A 27 -4.44 2.65 6.58
C ALA A 27 -3.90 2.82 5.15
N GLY A 28 -4.73 3.29 4.21
CA GLY A 28 -4.40 3.33 2.79
C GLY A 28 -3.56 4.50 2.30
N GLY A 29 -3.09 5.41 3.18
CA GLY A 29 -2.40 6.63 2.77
C GLY A 29 -1.07 6.42 2.03
N PHE A 30 -0.47 5.23 2.14
CA PHE A 30 0.79 4.88 1.48
C PHE A 30 0.65 3.67 0.54
N ALA A 31 -0.58 3.23 0.27
CA ALA A 31 -0.84 2.10 -0.60
C ALA A 31 -0.61 2.49 -2.06
N LEU A 32 0.17 1.67 -2.76
CA LEU A 32 0.44 1.81 -4.17
C LEU A 32 -0.47 0.86 -4.96
N ARG A 33 -1.26 1.44 -5.86
CA ARG A 33 -2.16 0.69 -6.75
C ARG A 33 -1.44 0.23 -8.01
N GLU A 34 -0.30 0.79 -8.31
CA GLU A 34 0.48 0.69 -9.54
C GLU A 34 1.25 -0.63 -9.63
N GLN A 35 0.64 -1.72 -9.15
CA GLN A 35 1.23 -3.07 -9.13
C GLN A 35 1.07 -3.81 -10.47
N SER A 36 0.29 -3.26 -11.41
CA SER A 36 0.07 -3.84 -12.72
C SER A 36 -0.10 -2.74 -13.77
N SER A 37 0.81 -2.66 -14.71
CA SER A 37 0.68 -1.76 -15.86
C SER A 37 -0.48 -2.16 -16.76
N TYR A 38 -0.83 -3.45 -16.83
CA TYR A 38 -2.00 -3.92 -17.57
C TYR A 38 -3.31 -3.34 -16.98
N TYR A 39 -3.55 -3.56 -15.67
CA TYR A 39 -4.77 -3.05 -15.04
C TYR A 39 -4.76 -1.53 -14.89
N GLN A 40 -3.60 -0.91 -14.78
CA GLN A 40 -3.48 0.55 -14.83
C GLN A 40 -3.97 1.09 -16.19
N GLY A 41 -3.60 0.45 -17.30
CA GLY A 41 -4.11 0.80 -18.64
C GLY A 41 -5.62 0.62 -18.76
N MET A 42 -6.22 -0.28 -17.98
CA MET A 42 -7.67 -0.50 -17.90
C MET A 42 -8.36 0.35 -16.81
N SER A 43 -7.67 1.33 -16.24
CA SER A 43 -8.18 2.10 -15.10
C SER A 43 -8.61 1.22 -13.91
N PHE A 44 -7.93 0.08 -13.74
CA PHE A 44 -8.19 -0.95 -12.73
C PHE A 44 -9.54 -1.68 -12.86
N ALA A 45 -10.21 -1.56 -14.00
CA ALA A 45 -11.43 -2.33 -14.26
C ALA A 45 -11.12 -3.83 -14.32
N GLY A 46 -11.89 -4.62 -13.58
CA GLY A 46 -11.76 -6.09 -13.58
C GLY A 46 -10.55 -6.67 -12.85
N ASN A 47 -9.78 -5.87 -12.12
CA ASN A 47 -8.54 -6.29 -11.45
C ASN A 47 -8.72 -7.40 -10.40
N GLY A 48 -9.93 -7.60 -9.90
CA GLY A 48 -10.27 -8.68 -8.95
C GLY A 48 -10.93 -9.90 -9.59
N THR A 49 -11.01 -9.97 -10.92
CA THR A 49 -11.61 -11.09 -11.67
C THR A 49 -10.57 -11.81 -12.52
N THR A 50 -10.85 -13.06 -12.91
CA THR A 50 -10.04 -13.76 -13.88
C THR A 50 -10.09 -13.04 -15.23
N GLY A 51 -8.93 -12.85 -15.85
CA GLY A 51 -8.79 -12.11 -17.11
C GLY A 51 -7.51 -12.47 -17.82
N ASP A 52 -7.09 -11.63 -18.77
CA ASP A 52 -5.93 -11.88 -19.62
C ASP A 52 -4.59 -11.70 -18.89
N SER A 53 -4.59 -11.13 -17.68
CA SER A 53 -3.39 -10.89 -16.88
C SER A 53 -3.47 -11.60 -15.53
N ILE A 54 -2.39 -12.32 -15.18
CA ILE A 54 -2.26 -12.95 -13.87
C ILE A 54 -1.93 -11.96 -12.75
N SER A 55 -1.63 -10.72 -13.06
CA SER A 55 -1.35 -9.68 -12.06
C SER A 55 -2.58 -9.33 -11.20
N GLY A 56 -3.78 -9.78 -11.60
CA GLY A 56 -4.99 -9.77 -10.76
C GLY A 56 -4.80 -10.46 -9.40
N MET A 57 -3.83 -11.38 -9.29
CA MET A 57 -3.47 -12.04 -8.02
C MET A 57 -3.11 -11.06 -6.90
N PHE A 58 -2.68 -9.85 -7.21
CA PHE A 58 -2.41 -8.83 -6.21
C PHE A 58 -3.66 -8.45 -5.40
N TRP A 59 -4.80 -8.28 -6.08
CA TRP A 59 -6.06 -7.88 -5.47
C TRP A 59 -6.90 -9.08 -5.02
N ASN A 60 -6.86 -10.15 -5.81
CA ASN A 60 -7.61 -11.38 -5.53
C ASN A 60 -6.77 -12.61 -5.94
N PRO A 61 -6.19 -13.34 -4.98
CA PRO A 61 -5.39 -14.52 -5.28
C PRO A 61 -6.11 -15.58 -6.11
N ALA A 62 -7.46 -15.67 -6.02
CA ALA A 62 -8.23 -16.65 -6.76
C ALA A 62 -8.22 -16.43 -8.28
N THR A 63 -7.81 -15.25 -8.75
CA THR A 63 -7.64 -14.96 -10.18
C THR A 63 -6.56 -15.82 -10.84
N ILE A 64 -5.65 -16.42 -10.06
CA ILE A 64 -4.64 -17.36 -10.56
C ILE A 64 -5.27 -18.53 -11.32
N THR A 65 -6.51 -18.92 -11.00
CA THR A 65 -7.21 -20.02 -11.67
C THR A 65 -7.63 -19.69 -13.11
N GLY A 66 -7.44 -18.46 -13.55
CA GLY A 66 -7.56 -18.04 -14.95
C GLY A 66 -6.27 -18.13 -15.76
N ALA A 67 -5.14 -18.49 -15.11
CA ALA A 67 -3.88 -18.68 -15.83
C ALA A 67 -4.00 -19.78 -16.89
N GLY A 68 -3.33 -19.58 -18.02
CA GLY A 68 -3.26 -20.55 -19.10
C GLY A 68 -2.53 -21.84 -18.69
N HIS A 69 -2.49 -22.81 -19.62
CA HIS A 69 -1.78 -24.06 -19.38
C HIS A 69 -0.26 -23.84 -19.24
N GLY A 70 0.35 -24.63 -18.35
CA GLY A 70 1.79 -24.60 -18.11
C GLY A 70 2.20 -23.51 -17.14
N ILE A 71 3.27 -22.78 -17.47
CA ILE A 71 3.83 -21.71 -16.65
C ILE A 71 3.59 -20.39 -17.33
N THR A 72 2.96 -19.47 -16.62
CA THR A 72 2.77 -18.08 -17.04
C THR A 72 3.59 -17.18 -16.14
N PHE A 73 4.32 -16.24 -16.75
CA PHE A 73 5.10 -15.22 -16.04
C PHE A 73 4.75 -13.84 -16.57
N GLU A 74 4.54 -12.88 -15.67
CA GLU A 74 4.35 -11.48 -15.99
C GLU A 74 5.26 -10.61 -15.12
N GLY A 75 5.83 -9.58 -15.73
CA GLY A 75 6.58 -8.52 -15.04
C GLY A 75 6.00 -7.17 -15.40
N HIS A 76 5.73 -6.34 -14.41
CA HIS A 76 5.25 -4.98 -14.58
C HIS A 76 6.21 -4.00 -13.93
N ASN A 77 6.37 -2.85 -14.56
CA ASN A 77 7.20 -1.77 -14.05
C ASN A 77 6.43 -0.47 -14.22
N THR A 78 6.31 0.28 -13.15
CA THR A 78 5.65 1.58 -13.14
C THR A 78 6.63 2.63 -12.59
N LEU A 79 6.74 3.74 -13.29
CA LEU A 79 7.44 4.94 -12.81
C LEU A 79 6.40 5.95 -12.35
N ILE A 80 6.49 6.37 -11.09
CA ILE A 80 5.70 7.46 -10.55
C ILE A 80 6.60 8.69 -10.48
N VAL A 81 6.16 9.77 -11.10
CA VAL A 81 6.82 11.08 -11.08
C VAL A 81 5.85 12.04 -10.40
N PRO A 82 5.89 12.16 -9.08
CA PRO A 82 5.02 13.07 -8.35
C PRO A 82 5.56 14.50 -8.48
N ASN A 83 4.67 15.47 -8.47
CA ASN A 83 5.01 16.88 -8.33
C ASN A 83 4.08 17.45 -7.26
N ALA A 84 4.66 17.99 -6.20
CA ALA A 84 3.93 18.62 -5.12
C ALA A 84 4.81 19.64 -4.41
N ASP A 85 4.27 20.80 -4.18
CA ASP A 85 4.88 21.89 -3.41
C ASP A 85 4.00 22.27 -2.23
N ILE A 86 4.62 22.80 -1.19
CA ILE A 86 3.92 23.30 -0.02
C ILE A 86 4.30 24.77 0.15
N GLU A 87 3.31 25.62 -0.07
CA GLU A 87 3.43 27.06 0.19
C GLU A 87 2.71 27.42 1.50
N GLY A 88 3.26 28.39 2.22
CA GLY A 88 2.61 28.83 3.44
C GLY A 88 3.30 29.99 4.12
N THR A 89 2.74 30.36 5.27
CA THR A 89 3.31 31.38 6.15
C THR A 89 3.50 30.81 7.54
N ASN A 90 4.65 31.05 8.14
CA ASN A 90 4.87 30.71 9.54
C ASN A 90 4.54 31.95 10.40
N THR A 91 3.67 31.74 11.40
CA THR A 91 3.24 32.81 12.31
C THR A 91 3.68 32.46 13.71
N LEU A 92 4.47 33.33 14.35
CA LEU A 92 4.87 33.17 15.75
C LEU A 92 3.68 33.40 16.68
N ALA A 93 3.75 32.83 17.89
CA ALA A 93 2.85 33.18 18.99
C ALA A 93 2.95 34.70 19.25
N GLY A 94 1.85 35.41 18.99
CA GLY A 94 1.82 36.89 18.98
C GLY A 94 1.51 37.51 17.63
N GLY A 95 1.31 36.69 16.57
CA GLY A 95 0.80 37.13 15.27
C GLY A 95 1.87 37.68 14.31
N ALA A 96 3.15 37.68 14.68
CA ALA A 96 4.21 38.10 13.77
C ALA A 96 4.43 36.99 12.69
N VAL A 97 4.30 37.38 11.43
CA VAL A 97 4.64 36.54 10.28
C VAL A 97 6.15 36.50 10.11
N VAL A 98 6.73 35.28 10.11
CA VAL A 98 8.20 35.04 9.97
C VAL A 98 8.43 34.80 8.52
N ALA A 99 8.07 35.05 7.56
CA ALA A 99 8.30 34.87 6.14
C ALA A 99 7.38 33.81 5.49
N PRO A 100 6.96 34.05 4.26
CA PRO A 100 6.40 33.00 3.43
C PRO A 100 7.49 31.94 3.18
N TYR A 101 7.09 30.69 3.11
CA TYR A 101 7.96 29.60 2.69
C TYR A 101 7.35 28.85 1.52
N ASP A 102 8.23 28.35 0.70
CA ASP A 102 7.95 27.49 -0.42
C ASP A 102 8.94 26.32 -0.31
N THR A 103 8.45 25.09 -0.39
CA THR A 103 9.30 23.90 -0.28
C THR A 103 9.93 23.49 -1.60
N GLY A 104 9.52 24.12 -2.71
CA GLY A 104 9.74 23.54 -4.03
C GLY A 104 9.09 22.17 -4.17
N ASP A 105 9.42 21.45 -5.23
CA ASP A 105 8.89 20.11 -5.45
C ASP A 105 9.43 19.13 -4.41
N ILE A 106 8.55 18.65 -3.52
CA ILE A 106 8.88 17.65 -2.52
C ILE A 106 8.71 16.22 -3.00
N GLY A 107 8.16 16.03 -4.20
CA GLY A 107 7.95 14.72 -4.79
C GLY A 107 9.27 14.07 -5.17
N SER A 108 9.46 12.80 -4.82
CA SER A 108 10.60 12.02 -5.29
C SER A 108 10.12 10.92 -6.21
N ASP A 109 10.79 10.77 -7.35
CA ASP A 109 10.46 9.73 -8.32
C ASP A 109 10.57 8.34 -7.69
N ALA A 110 9.62 7.48 -8.03
CA ALA A 110 9.57 6.12 -7.53
C ALA A 110 9.39 5.11 -8.66
N PHE A 111 10.22 4.07 -8.62
CA PHE A 111 10.12 2.93 -9.51
C PHE A 111 9.51 1.75 -8.76
N ILE A 112 8.42 1.20 -9.31
CA ILE A 112 7.63 0.13 -8.70
C ILE A 112 7.71 -1.10 -9.59
N PRO A 113 8.58 -2.06 -9.27
CA PRO A 113 8.61 -3.35 -9.94
C PRO A 113 7.59 -4.30 -9.31
N SER A 114 6.96 -5.12 -10.13
CA SER A 114 6.15 -6.24 -9.68
C SER A 114 6.30 -7.43 -10.62
N SER A 115 6.20 -8.63 -10.08
CA SER A 115 6.29 -9.86 -10.85
C SER A 115 5.30 -10.90 -10.33
N TYR A 116 4.79 -11.67 -11.27
CA TYR A 116 3.77 -12.68 -11.04
C TYR A 116 4.13 -13.96 -11.80
N THR A 117 3.98 -15.08 -11.12
CA THR A 117 4.17 -16.39 -11.73
C THR A 117 2.97 -17.25 -11.38
N ALA A 118 2.44 -17.94 -12.36
CA ALA A 118 1.38 -18.92 -12.19
C ALA A 118 1.74 -20.22 -12.90
N ILE A 119 1.49 -21.34 -12.23
CA ILE A 119 1.70 -22.68 -12.73
C ILE A 119 0.37 -23.42 -12.68
N ASN A 120 -0.16 -23.79 -13.83
CA ASN A 120 -1.28 -24.70 -13.93
C ASN A 120 -0.76 -26.12 -13.77
N VAL A 121 -1.02 -26.75 -12.63
CA VAL A 121 -0.60 -28.13 -12.34
C VAL A 121 -1.55 -29.15 -12.99
N ASN A 122 -2.85 -28.84 -12.94
CA ASN A 122 -3.92 -29.57 -13.60
C ASN A 122 -5.17 -28.68 -13.69
N ASP A 123 -6.28 -29.20 -14.22
CA ASP A 123 -7.50 -28.42 -14.44
C ASP A 123 -8.08 -27.76 -13.17
N GLN A 124 -7.66 -28.19 -11.99
CA GLN A 124 -8.18 -27.70 -10.72
C GLN A 124 -7.13 -27.00 -9.86
N LEU A 125 -5.85 -27.42 -9.89
CA LEU A 125 -4.80 -26.96 -9.00
C LEU A 125 -3.87 -25.98 -9.70
N TYR A 126 -3.70 -24.82 -9.08
CA TYR A 126 -2.81 -23.76 -9.51
C TYR A 126 -1.86 -23.39 -8.38
N LEU A 127 -0.59 -23.20 -8.72
CA LEU A 127 0.44 -22.67 -7.82
C LEU A 127 0.95 -21.35 -8.37
N GLY A 128 1.28 -20.44 -7.50
CA GLY A 128 1.80 -19.15 -7.94
C GLY A 128 2.62 -18.42 -6.91
N MET A 129 3.20 -17.34 -7.35
CA MET A 129 3.95 -16.42 -6.51
C MET A 129 3.82 -15.02 -7.07
N SER A 130 3.63 -14.04 -6.20
CA SER A 130 3.78 -12.64 -6.55
C SER A 130 4.86 -11.99 -5.69
N ILE A 131 5.63 -11.08 -6.31
CA ILE A 131 6.57 -10.18 -5.64
C ILE A 131 6.16 -8.77 -6.01
N THR A 132 5.81 -7.97 -5.03
CA THR A 132 5.16 -6.67 -5.23
C THR A 132 5.68 -5.65 -4.23
N ALA A 133 5.45 -4.36 -4.48
CA ALA A 133 5.76 -3.25 -3.60
C ALA A 133 4.48 -2.52 -3.18
N PRO A 134 3.67 -3.08 -2.26
CA PRO A 134 2.32 -2.60 -1.99
C PRO A 134 2.24 -1.24 -1.27
N TYR A 135 3.33 -0.79 -0.65
CA TYR A 135 3.38 0.49 0.04
C TYR A 135 4.64 1.24 -0.33
N GLY A 136 4.49 2.52 -0.58
CA GLY A 136 5.59 3.41 -0.90
C GLY A 136 5.21 4.88 -0.75
N LEU A 137 6.17 5.67 -0.33
CA LEU A 137 6.13 7.12 -0.34
C LEU A 137 7.56 7.61 -0.32
N SER A 138 7.86 8.64 -1.08
CA SER A 138 9.12 9.36 -0.93
C SER A 138 8.85 10.84 -1.11
N THR A 139 9.13 11.61 -0.06
CA THR A 139 9.10 13.06 -0.10
C THR A 139 10.39 13.60 0.48
N LYS A 140 10.92 14.65 -0.13
CA LYS A 140 12.12 15.31 0.34
C LYS A 140 12.00 16.80 0.02
N VAL A 141 12.09 17.62 1.06
CA VAL A 141 12.18 19.07 0.90
C VAL A 141 13.58 19.42 0.42
N GLU A 142 13.70 20.18 -0.66
CA GLU A 142 14.99 20.58 -1.23
C GLU A 142 15.64 21.70 -0.44
N ASP A 143 14.84 22.68 0.02
CA ASP A 143 15.33 23.77 0.84
C ASP A 143 15.54 23.33 2.30
N GLU A 144 16.79 23.25 2.72
CA GLU A 144 17.14 22.85 4.09
C GLU A 144 16.75 23.89 5.14
N ASP A 145 16.56 25.12 4.74
CA ASP A 145 16.26 26.27 5.62
C ASP A 145 14.75 26.58 5.68
N TRP A 146 13.90 25.76 5.03
CA TRP A 146 12.47 25.98 5.08
C TRP A 146 11.93 25.94 6.52
N THR A 147 11.00 26.83 6.83
CA THR A 147 10.55 27.09 8.21
C THR A 147 9.85 25.91 8.89
N GLY A 148 9.39 24.93 8.12
CA GLY A 148 8.79 23.68 8.62
C GLY A 148 9.77 22.53 8.84
N ALA A 149 11.09 22.75 8.68
CA ALA A 149 12.11 21.69 8.78
C ALA A 149 12.10 20.94 10.13
N GLY A 150 11.66 21.61 11.21
CA GLY A 150 11.49 20.98 12.51
C GLY A 150 10.37 19.93 12.57
N TYR A 151 9.42 19.97 11.64
CA TYR A 151 8.34 18.99 11.55
C TYR A 151 8.67 17.86 10.60
N ASN A 152 9.18 18.18 9.42
CA ASN A 152 9.54 17.18 8.41
C ASN A 152 10.60 17.73 7.45
N ARG A 153 11.61 16.93 7.12
CA ARG A 153 12.57 17.16 6.05
C ARG A 153 12.45 16.12 4.95
N SER A 154 12.30 14.87 5.33
CA SER A 154 12.03 13.81 4.37
C SER A 154 11.22 12.67 5.00
N SER A 155 10.38 12.07 4.20
CA SER A 155 9.65 10.86 4.56
C SER A 155 9.88 9.84 3.47
N LYS A 156 10.29 8.63 3.85
CA LYS A 156 10.45 7.51 2.93
C LYS A 156 9.78 6.29 3.52
N VAL A 157 8.88 5.71 2.75
CA VAL A 157 8.26 4.40 3.01
C VAL A 157 8.59 3.51 1.82
N PHE A 158 9.13 2.35 2.10
CA PHE A 158 9.43 1.33 1.10
C PHE A 158 8.97 -0.03 1.62
N SER A 159 8.36 -0.83 0.76
CA SER A 159 7.99 -2.20 1.11
C SER A 159 8.21 -3.16 -0.05
N ILE A 160 8.49 -4.42 0.30
CA ILE A 160 8.46 -5.56 -0.62
C ILE A 160 7.61 -6.63 0.02
N ASN A 161 6.71 -7.21 -0.76
CA ASN A 161 5.84 -8.30 -0.36
C ASN A 161 6.10 -9.51 -1.26
N VAL A 162 6.23 -10.68 -0.64
CA VAL A 162 6.30 -11.98 -1.33
C VAL A 162 5.10 -12.79 -0.91
N ASN A 163 4.31 -13.25 -1.86
CA ASN A 163 3.07 -13.97 -1.62
C ASN A 163 3.05 -15.26 -2.47
N PRO A 164 3.45 -16.42 -1.93
CA PRO A 164 3.16 -17.70 -2.54
C PRO A 164 1.66 -17.99 -2.46
N ILE A 165 1.09 -18.54 -3.54
CA ILE A 165 -0.34 -18.72 -3.71
C ILE A 165 -0.64 -20.16 -4.12
N VAL A 166 -1.69 -20.73 -3.53
CA VAL A 166 -2.29 -21.98 -3.96
C VAL A 166 -3.74 -21.69 -4.33
N GLY A 167 -4.12 -21.96 -5.57
CA GLY A 167 -5.47 -21.78 -6.08
C GLY A 167 -6.14 -23.12 -6.38
N TRP A 168 -7.43 -23.22 -6.10
CA TRP A 168 -8.24 -24.38 -6.42
C TRP A 168 -9.50 -23.97 -7.17
N LYS A 169 -9.65 -24.50 -8.38
CA LYS A 169 -10.83 -24.30 -9.23
C LYS A 169 -11.80 -25.46 -9.04
N PHE A 170 -12.95 -25.19 -8.42
CA PHE A 170 -14.00 -26.18 -8.27
C PHE A 170 -14.78 -26.39 -9.58
N ASN A 171 -15.07 -25.30 -10.27
CA ASN A 171 -15.75 -25.25 -11.56
C ASN A 171 -15.52 -23.86 -12.21
N ASP A 172 -16.18 -23.60 -13.33
CA ASP A 172 -16.01 -22.32 -14.05
C ASP A 172 -16.61 -21.11 -13.34
N MET A 173 -17.39 -21.30 -12.28
CA MET A 173 -18.02 -20.23 -11.52
C MET A 173 -17.35 -20.00 -10.15
N ILE A 174 -16.72 -21.02 -9.59
CA ILE A 174 -16.21 -20.99 -8.21
C ILE A 174 -14.76 -21.43 -8.18
N SER A 175 -13.93 -20.56 -7.72
CA SER A 175 -12.54 -20.84 -7.37
C SER A 175 -12.18 -20.19 -6.02
N VAL A 176 -11.22 -20.77 -5.33
CA VAL A 176 -10.68 -20.25 -4.08
C VAL A 176 -9.16 -20.22 -4.15
N ALA A 177 -8.54 -19.33 -3.42
CA ALA A 177 -7.11 -19.37 -3.25
C ALA A 177 -6.71 -18.92 -1.85
N PHE A 178 -5.53 -19.37 -1.45
CA PHE A 178 -4.87 -18.97 -0.22
C PHE A 178 -3.41 -18.66 -0.50
N GLY A 179 -2.92 -17.58 0.11
CA GLY A 179 -1.52 -17.16 -0.01
C GLY A 179 -1.08 -16.41 1.23
N PRO A 180 -0.14 -16.97 2.03
CA PRO A 180 0.47 -16.22 3.11
C PRO A 180 1.32 -15.10 2.53
N GLN A 181 1.29 -13.92 3.18
CA GLN A 181 2.09 -12.78 2.76
C GLN A 181 3.26 -12.58 3.72
N VAL A 182 4.46 -12.44 3.16
CA VAL A 182 5.65 -12.04 3.91
C VAL A 182 6.07 -10.68 3.39
N GLN A 183 5.99 -9.67 4.25
CA GLN A 183 6.27 -8.30 3.88
C GLN A 183 7.44 -7.75 4.69
N TYR A 184 8.41 -7.18 3.99
CA TYR A 184 9.43 -6.30 4.55
C TYR A 184 9.00 -4.85 4.36
N ALA A 185 9.20 -4.01 5.36
CA ALA A 185 8.96 -2.57 5.29
C ALA A 185 10.12 -1.80 5.91
N ASP A 186 10.56 -0.74 5.26
CA ASP A 186 11.52 0.24 5.75
C ASP A 186 10.86 1.62 5.76
N ILE A 187 10.80 2.25 6.93
CA ILE A 187 10.18 3.55 7.12
C ILE A 187 11.23 4.48 7.73
N ARG A 188 11.51 5.57 7.03
CA ARG A 188 12.45 6.59 7.48
C ARG A 188 11.77 7.96 7.45
N LEU A 189 11.74 8.60 8.60
CA LEU A 189 11.25 9.96 8.78
C LEU A 189 12.40 10.81 9.32
N THR A 190 12.61 11.98 8.75
CA THR A 190 13.66 12.90 9.19
C THR A 190 13.11 14.31 9.40
N ASN A 191 13.59 14.96 10.41
CA ASN A 191 13.33 16.37 10.71
C ASN A 191 14.63 17.08 11.10
N ALA A 192 14.64 18.39 11.06
CA ALA A 192 15.74 19.17 11.63
C ALA A 192 15.63 19.23 13.14
N ALA A 193 16.74 19.02 13.84
CA ALA A 193 16.80 19.37 15.25
C ALA A 193 16.67 20.90 15.39
N LEU A 194 15.66 21.36 16.12
CA LEU A 194 15.55 22.79 16.41
C LEU A 194 16.75 23.22 17.24
N SER A 195 17.45 24.26 16.79
CA SER A 195 18.53 24.86 17.56
C SER A 195 18.00 25.27 18.94
N PRO A 196 18.76 25.04 20.04
CA PRO A 196 18.36 25.50 21.37
C PRO A 196 18.04 26.99 21.43
N THR A 197 18.60 27.78 20.53
CA THR A 197 18.33 29.23 20.39
C THR A 197 16.91 29.51 19.89
N LEU A 198 16.37 28.65 19.03
CA LEU A 198 14.97 28.72 18.54
C LEU A 198 13.98 28.08 19.50
N ALA A 199 14.42 27.08 20.28
CA ALA A 199 13.58 26.44 21.29
C ALA A 199 13.20 27.35 22.45
N ASN A 200 13.97 28.44 22.64
CA ASN A 200 13.72 29.44 23.70
C ASN A 200 12.86 30.61 23.23
N LEU A 201 12.34 30.61 22.00
CA LEU A 201 11.36 31.61 21.61
C LEU A 201 10.03 31.37 22.33
N PRO A 202 9.46 32.40 23.01
CA PRO A 202 8.22 32.26 23.73
C PRO A 202 7.10 31.79 22.77
N GLY A 203 6.50 30.66 23.05
CA GLY A 203 5.36 30.11 22.29
C GLY A 203 5.65 28.89 21.42
N GLN A 204 6.87 28.37 21.36
CA GLN A 204 7.14 27.07 20.75
C GLN A 204 7.07 25.96 21.81
N THR A 205 6.02 25.20 21.82
CA THR A 205 5.96 23.92 22.52
C THR A 205 6.58 22.85 21.60
N LEU A 206 7.76 22.37 21.97
CA LEU A 206 8.29 21.13 21.38
C LEU A 206 7.32 20.01 21.77
N ALA A 207 6.54 19.53 20.83
CA ALA A 207 5.83 18.27 21.00
C ALA A 207 6.91 17.21 21.12
N GLY A 208 6.93 16.53 22.27
CA GLY A 208 7.96 15.58 22.64
C GLY A 208 8.06 14.42 21.64
N THR A 209 9.25 13.88 21.63
CA THR A 209 9.73 12.67 20.95
C THR A 209 8.82 11.48 21.11
#